data_502c377121d34827cf138972ff0f67cc
#
_entry.id   502c377121d34827cf138972ff0f67cc
#
_cell.length_a   1.000
_cell.length_b   1.000
_cell.length_c   1.000
_cell.angle_alpha   90.00
_cell.angle_beta   90.00
_cell.angle_gamma   90.00
#
_symmetry.space_group_name_H-M   'P 1'
#
loop_
_entity.id
_entity.type
_entity.pdbx_description
1 polymer ?
#
loop_
_entity_poly.entity_id
_entity_poly.type
_entity_poly.pdbx_seq_one_letter_code
_entity_poly.pdbx_strand_id
1 'polypeptide(L)'
;MEQDNLSIYGTSYQVKAASLLLDASYLSRIQDVIRPSFFTSDALQWIVKHTLKHFKEHRCPPSIEMFSVYLAQSQVVDSLKVVIERSLKDVIGAMTSPDRPAIFESLEKFAMNCELRDALIECVDHLKSGQFEKIRRRIDKALRPAAGRDLGLFLKDDLSIIFEEALRRTISTPWDVINDLVQGGFGGGELIVFVAGPGGGKSMSLVNVAAHAMKQGKNVIYYTLELKRAYVAMRFCSYFTGIQTSDLQHHMNDVTQILNDQPGNIVIKHYDSGTATLSTIDSHIQQLITDGFKPDMILIDYADLLSIERDKKFRADQDLGNLYVDMRGMAGKYDLPIFTASQANRSSAEQDVIHGGQIASSYEKLMVADFVISLARKTTDKIAGTGRWHVIKSRFGPDGLTFPSKMNMTTCKIFIFNGDTEEGKEASKEAARSEQVIRANLKSKFQEMMDAKKSSGN
;
A
#
# COMPACT_ATOMS: atom_id res chain seq x y z
N MET A 1 23.49 -30.26 -13.40
CA MET A 1 23.98 -29.49 -12.25
C MET A 1 24.71 -28.28 -12.82
N GLU A 2 24.08 -27.13 -12.92
CA GLU A 2 24.79 -25.90 -13.26
C GLU A 2 25.76 -25.57 -12.11
N GLN A 3 26.96 -25.17 -12.47
CA GLN A 3 28.04 -24.98 -11.50
C GLN A 3 27.82 -23.73 -10.68
N ASP A 4 27.96 -23.80 -9.36
CA ASP A 4 27.78 -22.75 -8.37
C ASP A 4 28.91 -21.72 -8.38
N ASN A 5 29.70 -21.66 -9.44
CA ASN A 5 30.88 -20.82 -9.56
C ASN A 5 31.09 -20.31 -11.00
N LEU A 6 32.00 -19.35 -11.13
CA LEU A 6 32.31 -18.66 -12.39
C LEU A 6 33.21 -19.49 -13.34
N SER A 7 33.35 -20.84 -13.16
CA SER A 7 34.17 -21.66 -14.04
C SER A 7 33.74 -21.62 -15.50
N ILE A 8 32.44 -21.48 -15.74
CA ILE A 8 31.86 -21.40 -17.09
C ILE A 8 32.39 -20.23 -17.91
N TYR A 9 32.82 -19.14 -17.25
CA TYR A 9 33.34 -17.95 -17.92
C TYR A 9 34.86 -17.93 -18.05
N GLY A 10 35.56 -18.92 -17.50
CA GLY A 10 37.03 -19.05 -17.54
C GLY A 10 37.79 -18.14 -16.57
N THR A 11 39.10 -18.36 -16.46
CA THR A 11 39.96 -17.67 -15.49
C THR A 11 40.16 -16.19 -15.78
N SER A 12 40.32 -15.82 -17.03
CA SER A 12 40.44 -14.39 -17.44
C SER A 12 39.24 -13.57 -16.99
N TYR A 13 38.02 -14.08 -17.16
CA TYR A 13 36.79 -13.42 -16.70
C TYR A 13 36.79 -13.27 -15.19
N GLN A 14 37.20 -14.32 -14.44
CA GLN A 14 37.21 -14.27 -12.98
C GLN A 14 38.22 -13.22 -12.43
N VAL A 15 39.37 -13.06 -13.08
CA VAL A 15 40.33 -11.99 -12.75
C VAL A 15 39.71 -10.60 -12.98
N LYS A 16 39.07 -10.39 -14.12
CA LYS A 16 38.38 -9.14 -14.42
C LYS A 16 37.21 -8.91 -13.47
N ALA A 17 36.44 -9.92 -13.11
CA ALA A 17 35.35 -9.84 -12.12
C ALA A 17 35.87 -9.46 -10.73
N ALA A 18 36.99 -10.05 -10.29
CA ALA A 18 37.65 -9.69 -9.04
C ALA A 18 38.18 -8.24 -9.06
N SER A 19 38.64 -7.74 -10.21
CA SER A 19 39.12 -6.36 -10.35
C SER A 19 38.02 -5.31 -10.15
N LEU A 20 36.76 -5.65 -10.49
CA LEU A 20 35.61 -4.77 -10.22
C LEU A 20 35.41 -4.54 -8.72
N LEU A 21 35.70 -5.55 -7.89
CA LEU A 21 35.55 -5.44 -6.45
C LEU A 21 36.61 -4.57 -5.77
N LEU A 22 37.64 -4.15 -6.49
CA LEU A 22 38.61 -3.13 -6.02
C LEU A 22 38.16 -1.69 -6.32
N ASP A 23 37.01 -1.51 -6.94
CA ASP A 23 36.38 -0.24 -7.20
C ASP A 23 35.15 -0.07 -6.28
N ALA A 24 35.15 1.00 -5.48
CA ALA A 24 34.09 1.24 -4.49
C ALA A 24 32.71 1.37 -5.12
N SER A 25 32.62 1.92 -6.34
CA SER A 25 31.36 2.13 -7.07
C SER A 25 30.70 0.80 -7.46
N TYR A 26 31.48 -0.16 -7.95
CA TYR A 26 30.98 -1.51 -8.28
C TYR A 26 30.77 -2.35 -7.01
N LEU A 27 31.73 -2.32 -6.07
CA LEU A 27 31.67 -3.11 -4.85
C LEU A 27 30.45 -2.77 -3.98
N SER A 28 30.13 -1.50 -3.84
CA SER A 28 28.96 -1.06 -3.10
C SER A 28 27.63 -1.63 -3.62
N ARG A 29 27.57 -1.90 -4.93
CA ARG A 29 26.37 -2.44 -5.59
C ARG A 29 26.21 -3.96 -5.41
N ILE A 30 27.31 -4.72 -5.28
CA ILE A 30 27.26 -6.18 -5.32
C ILE A 30 27.70 -6.88 -4.01
N GLN A 31 28.20 -6.13 -3.02
CA GLN A 31 28.77 -6.67 -1.79
C GLN A 31 27.88 -7.66 -1.03
N ASP A 32 26.56 -7.52 -1.12
CA ASP A 32 25.61 -8.33 -0.34
C ASP A 32 25.30 -9.68 -1.01
N VAL A 33 25.61 -9.83 -2.30
CA VAL A 33 25.28 -11.03 -3.07
C VAL A 33 26.53 -11.76 -3.59
N ILE A 34 27.66 -11.05 -3.75
CA ILE A 34 28.91 -11.66 -4.19
C ILE A 34 29.52 -12.54 -3.08
N ARG A 35 30.01 -13.71 -3.43
CA ARG A 35 30.60 -14.65 -2.50
C ARG A 35 31.98 -15.08 -2.98
N PRO A 36 32.96 -15.27 -2.07
CA PRO A 36 34.28 -15.81 -2.45
C PRO A 36 34.17 -17.15 -3.16
N SER A 37 33.22 -18.01 -2.78
CA SER A 37 32.99 -19.33 -3.39
C SER A 37 32.57 -19.28 -4.87
N PHE A 38 32.21 -18.15 -5.41
CA PHE A 38 31.92 -18.00 -6.84
C PHE A 38 33.21 -18.12 -7.71
N PHE A 39 34.37 -17.83 -7.13
CA PHE A 39 35.64 -17.90 -7.79
C PHE A 39 36.25 -19.30 -7.63
N THR A 40 36.88 -19.83 -8.67
CA THR A 40 37.44 -21.20 -8.67
C THR A 40 38.85 -21.29 -8.07
N SER A 41 39.62 -20.18 -8.10
CA SER A 41 40.98 -20.13 -7.56
C SER A 41 40.97 -19.73 -6.09
N ASP A 42 41.65 -20.48 -5.23
CA ASP A 42 41.85 -20.17 -3.80
C ASP A 42 42.47 -18.79 -3.60
N ALA A 43 43.34 -18.36 -4.53
CA ALA A 43 43.93 -17.02 -4.48
C ALA A 43 42.88 -15.93 -4.73
N LEU A 44 42.00 -16.10 -5.73
CA LEU A 44 40.91 -15.13 -5.98
C LEU A 44 39.89 -15.16 -4.86
N GLN A 45 39.55 -16.35 -4.32
CA GLN A 45 38.68 -16.44 -3.15
C GLN A 45 39.24 -15.67 -1.95
N TRP A 46 40.55 -15.80 -1.71
CA TRP A 46 41.21 -15.08 -0.63
C TRP A 46 41.15 -13.56 -0.85
N ILE A 47 41.45 -13.07 -2.07
CA ILE A 47 41.39 -11.65 -2.43
C ILE A 47 39.97 -11.12 -2.21
N VAL A 48 38.96 -11.77 -2.75
CA VAL A 48 37.57 -11.37 -2.63
C VAL A 48 37.11 -11.35 -1.18
N LYS A 49 37.44 -12.40 -0.41
CA LYS A 49 37.13 -12.49 1.02
C LYS A 49 37.67 -11.29 1.81
N HIS A 50 38.92 -10.92 1.59
CA HIS A 50 39.57 -9.85 2.31
C HIS A 50 39.07 -8.48 1.82
N THR A 51 38.76 -8.35 0.55
CA THR A 51 38.09 -7.14 -0.01
C THR A 51 36.73 -6.91 0.64
N LEU A 52 35.88 -7.92 0.70
CA LEU A 52 34.56 -7.81 1.31
C LEU A 52 34.64 -7.50 2.82
N LYS A 53 35.57 -8.16 3.53
CA LYS A 53 35.79 -7.90 4.96
C LYS A 53 36.23 -6.46 5.19
N HIS A 54 37.23 -5.98 4.47
CA HIS A 54 37.76 -4.62 4.58
C HIS A 54 36.68 -3.58 4.25
N PHE A 55 35.91 -3.79 3.18
CA PHE A 55 34.86 -2.88 2.79
C PHE A 55 33.74 -2.80 3.82
N LYS A 56 33.41 -3.91 4.48
CA LYS A 56 32.43 -3.92 5.57
C LYS A 56 32.86 -3.07 6.77
N GLU A 57 34.16 -3.09 7.09
CA GLU A 57 34.74 -2.40 8.24
C GLU A 57 35.05 -0.92 7.94
N HIS A 58 35.58 -0.63 6.75
CA HIS A 58 36.15 0.69 6.40
C HIS A 58 35.41 1.43 5.30
N ARG A 59 34.42 0.82 4.66
CA ARG A 59 33.61 1.40 3.56
C ARG A 59 34.41 1.81 2.32
N CYS A 60 35.62 1.32 2.17
CA CYS A 60 36.46 1.45 0.98
C CYS A 60 37.12 0.10 0.65
N PRO A 61 37.47 -0.17 -0.61
CA PRO A 61 38.28 -1.34 -0.96
C PRO A 61 39.69 -1.23 -0.34
N PRO A 62 40.35 -2.35 -0.03
CA PRO A 62 41.72 -2.33 0.51
C PRO A 62 42.71 -1.87 -0.55
N SER A 63 43.73 -1.10 -0.12
CA SER A 63 44.87 -0.76 -0.96
C SER A 63 45.80 -1.98 -1.14
N ILE A 64 46.76 -1.86 -2.06
CA ILE A 64 47.75 -2.94 -2.32
C ILE A 64 48.56 -3.23 -1.05
N GLU A 65 48.95 -2.19 -0.32
CA GLU A 65 49.69 -2.27 0.93
C GLU A 65 48.87 -3.01 2.00
N MET A 66 47.58 -2.79 2.06
CA MET A 66 46.67 -3.48 2.99
C MET A 66 46.56 -4.98 2.68
N PHE A 67 46.56 -5.38 1.41
CA PHE A 67 46.61 -6.79 1.04
C PHE A 67 47.93 -7.44 1.50
N SER A 68 49.06 -6.73 1.40
CA SER A 68 50.35 -7.19 1.90
C SER A 68 50.35 -7.41 3.43
N VAL A 69 49.69 -6.48 4.17
CA VAL A 69 49.52 -6.62 5.62
C VAL A 69 48.63 -7.82 5.95
N TYR A 70 47.50 -8.01 5.24
CA TYR A 70 46.64 -9.18 5.45
C TYR A 70 47.35 -10.48 5.13
N LEU A 71 48.15 -10.49 4.08
CA LEU A 71 48.91 -11.69 3.70
C LEU A 71 49.98 -12.06 4.73
N ALA A 72 50.67 -11.06 5.29
CA ALA A 72 51.67 -11.28 6.35
C ALA A 72 51.03 -11.79 7.65
N GLN A 73 49.82 -11.35 7.98
CA GLN A 73 49.06 -11.78 9.17
C GLN A 73 48.33 -13.11 8.97
N SER A 74 48.24 -13.60 7.74
CA SER A 74 47.48 -14.82 7.43
C SER A 74 48.32 -16.10 7.70
N GLN A 75 47.64 -17.15 8.14
CA GLN A 75 48.23 -18.48 8.31
C GLN A 75 48.23 -19.30 6.98
N VAL A 76 48.32 -18.61 5.86
CA VAL A 76 48.31 -19.22 4.52
C VAL A 76 49.70 -19.82 4.26
N VAL A 77 49.75 -21.02 3.65
CA VAL A 77 51.00 -21.70 3.27
C VAL A 77 51.77 -20.86 2.24
N ASP A 78 53.10 -20.89 2.31
CA ASP A 78 53.94 -19.98 1.49
C ASP A 78 53.76 -20.19 -0.02
N SER A 79 53.48 -21.40 -0.48
CA SER A 79 53.15 -21.66 -1.89
C SER A 79 51.92 -20.92 -2.36
N LEU A 80 50.85 -20.79 -1.53
CA LEU A 80 49.66 -20.08 -1.86
C LEU A 80 49.86 -18.56 -1.76
N LYS A 81 50.73 -18.06 -0.88
CA LYS A 81 51.09 -16.64 -0.80
C LYS A 81 51.64 -16.13 -2.14
N VAL A 82 52.55 -16.86 -2.75
CA VAL A 82 53.14 -16.54 -4.07
C VAL A 82 52.04 -16.45 -5.15
N VAL A 83 51.08 -17.39 -5.11
CA VAL A 83 49.96 -17.40 -6.07
C VAL A 83 49.03 -16.21 -5.84
N ILE A 84 48.75 -15.85 -4.57
CA ILE A 84 47.93 -14.67 -4.23
C ILE A 84 48.57 -13.38 -4.73
N GLU A 85 49.90 -13.21 -4.49
CA GLU A 85 50.63 -12.01 -4.96
C GLU A 85 50.61 -11.90 -6.49
N ARG A 86 50.75 -13.01 -7.20
CA ARG A 86 50.62 -13.02 -8.67
C ARG A 86 49.23 -12.69 -9.11
N SER A 87 48.22 -13.35 -8.53
CA SER A 87 46.81 -13.10 -8.87
C SER A 87 46.38 -11.65 -8.55
N LEU A 88 46.92 -11.05 -7.48
CA LEU A 88 46.69 -9.66 -7.14
C LEU A 88 47.22 -8.68 -8.23
N LYS A 89 48.42 -8.95 -8.76
CA LYS A 89 48.98 -8.19 -9.89
C LYS A 89 48.09 -8.29 -11.13
N ASP A 90 47.61 -9.49 -11.44
CA ASP A 90 46.72 -9.72 -12.57
C ASP A 90 45.37 -9.00 -12.40
N VAL A 91 44.80 -9.04 -11.18
CA VAL A 91 43.55 -8.33 -10.81
C VAL A 91 43.70 -6.79 -10.93
N ILE A 92 44.81 -6.24 -10.46
CA ILE A 92 45.12 -4.82 -10.56
C ILE A 92 45.30 -4.43 -12.02
N GLY A 93 46.04 -5.23 -12.80
CA GLY A 93 46.22 -5.00 -14.24
C GLY A 93 44.89 -4.99 -15.02
N ALA A 94 43.90 -5.74 -14.56
CA ALA A 94 42.58 -5.79 -15.17
C ALA A 94 41.66 -4.57 -14.82
N MET A 95 42.06 -3.70 -13.89
CA MET A 95 41.26 -2.51 -13.52
C MET A 95 41.05 -1.51 -14.65
N THR A 96 41.90 -1.53 -15.67
CA THR A 96 41.81 -0.65 -16.85
C THR A 96 41.09 -1.28 -18.02
N SER A 97 40.51 -2.48 -17.86
CA SER A 97 39.80 -3.19 -18.95
C SER A 97 38.59 -2.37 -19.44
N PRO A 98 38.41 -2.22 -20.77
CA PRO A 98 37.25 -1.49 -21.32
C PRO A 98 35.92 -2.25 -21.11
N ASP A 99 35.98 -3.55 -20.89
CA ASP A 99 34.79 -4.43 -20.75
C ASP A 99 34.15 -4.39 -19.36
N ARG A 100 34.65 -3.56 -18.44
CA ARG A 100 34.20 -3.50 -17.02
C ARG A 100 32.69 -3.43 -16.86
N PRO A 101 31.93 -2.56 -17.57
CA PRO A 101 30.48 -2.47 -17.42
C PRO A 101 29.77 -3.78 -17.81
N ALA A 102 30.17 -4.39 -18.92
CA ALA A 102 29.56 -5.63 -19.41
C ALA A 102 29.87 -6.83 -18.48
N ILE A 103 31.11 -6.87 -17.94
CA ILE A 103 31.50 -7.89 -16.96
C ILE A 103 30.72 -7.71 -15.67
N PHE A 104 30.49 -6.47 -15.23
CA PHE A 104 29.70 -6.18 -14.04
C PHE A 104 28.26 -6.65 -14.20
N GLU A 105 27.61 -6.31 -15.30
CA GLU A 105 26.23 -6.75 -15.60
C GLU A 105 26.11 -8.28 -15.60
N SER A 106 27.07 -8.96 -16.23
CA SER A 106 27.12 -10.42 -16.26
C SER A 106 27.36 -11.03 -14.86
N LEU A 107 28.24 -10.43 -14.05
CA LEU A 107 28.54 -10.86 -12.68
C LEU A 107 27.34 -10.65 -11.75
N GLU A 108 26.69 -9.51 -11.85
CA GLU A 108 25.48 -9.17 -11.10
C GLU A 108 24.36 -10.19 -11.40
N LYS A 109 24.13 -10.48 -12.67
CA LYS A 109 23.14 -11.45 -13.13
C LYS A 109 23.44 -12.88 -12.64
N PHE A 110 24.71 -13.28 -12.66
CA PHE A 110 25.15 -14.55 -12.12
C PHE A 110 24.93 -14.65 -10.61
N ALA A 111 25.34 -13.62 -9.84
CA ALA A 111 25.19 -13.59 -8.39
C ALA A 111 23.71 -13.66 -7.97
N MET A 112 22.84 -12.96 -8.70
CA MET A 112 21.40 -13.00 -8.51
C MET A 112 20.80 -14.38 -8.76
N ASN A 113 21.18 -15.02 -9.85
CA ASN A 113 20.71 -16.38 -10.17
C ASN A 113 21.11 -17.38 -9.05
N CYS A 114 22.31 -17.23 -8.52
CA CYS A 114 22.77 -18.05 -7.38
C CYS A 114 21.93 -17.78 -6.12
N GLU A 115 21.67 -16.50 -5.78
CA GLU A 115 20.88 -16.13 -4.60
C GLU A 115 19.41 -16.60 -4.74
N LEU A 116 18.82 -16.45 -5.93
CA LEU A 116 17.46 -16.93 -6.20
C LEU A 116 17.36 -18.44 -6.10
N ARG A 117 18.34 -19.17 -6.64
CA ARG A 117 18.40 -20.63 -6.54
C ARG A 117 18.50 -21.09 -5.08
N ASP A 118 19.41 -20.49 -4.31
CA ASP A 118 19.55 -20.81 -2.88
C ASP A 118 18.25 -20.54 -2.14
N ALA A 119 17.58 -19.44 -2.45
CA ALA A 119 16.27 -19.12 -1.91
C ALA A 119 15.22 -20.17 -2.26
N LEU A 120 15.20 -20.65 -3.50
CA LEU A 120 14.26 -21.70 -3.93
C LEU A 120 14.53 -23.02 -3.20
N ILE A 121 15.81 -23.40 -2.98
CA ILE A 121 16.18 -24.59 -2.22
C ILE A 121 15.70 -24.48 -0.77
N GLU A 122 15.94 -23.34 -0.10
CA GLU A 122 15.44 -23.09 1.26
C GLU A 122 13.90 -23.13 1.33
N CYS A 123 13.22 -22.67 0.28
CA CYS A 123 11.77 -22.68 0.20
C CYS A 123 11.16 -24.08 0.13
N VAL A 124 11.91 -25.11 -0.27
CA VAL A 124 11.41 -26.50 -0.30
C VAL A 124 11.00 -26.98 1.10
N ASP A 125 11.76 -26.64 2.13
CA ASP A 125 11.44 -27.03 3.51
C ASP A 125 10.28 -26.21 4.07
N HIS A 126 10.15 -24.96 3.69
CA HIS A 126 8.99 -24.13 4.01
C HIS A 126 7.72 -24.62 3.30
N LEU A 127 7.84 -25.13 2.08
CA LEU A 127 6.73 -25.72 1.34
C LEU A 127 6.20 -26.97 2.04
N LYS A 128 7.09 -27.88 2.49
CA LYS A 128 6.70 -29.09 3.24
C LYS A 128 5.96 -28.77 4.54
N SER A 129 6.28 -27.64 5.16
CA SER A 129 5.65 -27.17 6.40
C SER A 129 4.47 -26.20 6.19
N GLY A 130 4.04 -25.96 4.94
CA GLY A 130 2.91 -25.09 4.60
C GLY A 130 3.12 -23.59 4.91
N GLN A 131 4.37 -23.15 5.05
CA GLN A 131 4.71 -21.77 5.46
C GLN A 131 4.85 -20.83 4.25
N PHE A 132 3.77 -20.64 3.49
CA PHE A 132 3.76 -19.92 2.23
C PHE A 132 4.25 -18.47 2.34
N GLU A 133 3.96 -17.78 3.43
CA GLU A 133 4.41 -16.39 3.65
C GLU A 133 5.93 -16.30 3.82
N LYS A 134 6.57 -17.29 4.43
CA LYS A 134 8.03 -17.34 4.50
C LYS A 134 8.68 -17.58 3.14
N ILE A 135 8.04 -18.39 2.30
CA ILE A 135 8.48 -18.62 0.91
C ILE A 135 8.44 -17.27 0.17
N ARG A 136 7.32 -16.56 0.22
CA ARG A 136 7.18 -15.25 -0.43
C ARG A 136 8.27 -14.28 0.04
N ARG A 137 8.42 -14.09 1.35
CA ARG A 137 9.43 -13.17 1.92
C ARG A 137 10.86 -13.57 1.52
N ARG A 138 11.16 -14.86 1.44
CA ARG A 138 12.48 -15.33 1.05
C ARG A 138 12.79 -15.09 -0.43
N ILE A 139 11.80 -15.30 -1.30
CA ILE A 139 11.91 -15.01 -2.74
C ILE A 139 12.00 -13.48 -2.97
N ASP A 140 11.13 -12.69 -2.35
CA ASP A 140 11.17 -11.23 -2.44
C ASP A 140 12.53 -10.67 -2.00
N LYS A 141 13.13 -11.26 -0.94
CA LYS A 141 14.48 -10.89 -0.48
C LYS A 141 15.56 -11.23 -1.52
N ALA A 142 15.45 -12.38 -2.19
CA ALA A 142 16.42 -12.79 -3.21
C ALA A 142 16.35 -11.93 -4.48
N LEU A 143 15.19 -11.37 -4.79
CA LEU A 143 14.98 -10.52 -5.96
C LEU A 143 15.32 -9.03 -5.72
N ARG A 144 15.39 -8.57 -4.46
CA ARG A 144 15.71 -7.17 -4.11
C ARG A 144 17.04 -6.64 -4.66
N PRO A 145 18.14 -7.41 -4.70
CA PRO A 145 19.40 -6.92 -5.26
C PRO A 145 19.35 -6.57 -6.75
N ALA A 146 18.35 -7.12 -7.49
CA ALA A 146 18.13 -6.86 -8.91
C ALA A 146 17.45 -5.53 -9.23
N ALA A 147 16.63 -5.04 -8.32
CA ALA A 147 16.09 -3.70 -8.41
C ALA A 147 17.24 -2.73 -8.07
N GLY A 148 17.97 -2.24 -9.09
CA GLY A 148 19.15 -1.39 -8.95
C GLY A 148 19.07 -0.52 -7.70
N ARG A 149 20.13 -0.48 -6.89
CA ARG A 149 20.13 0.32 -5.66
C ARG A 149 19.87 1.77 -6.05
N ASP A 150 18.64 2.19 -5.83
CA ASP A 150 18.29 3.58 -5.84
C ASP A 150 19.15 4.29 -4.77
N LEU A 151 20.11 5.10 -5.20
CA LEU A 151 20.95 5.88 -4.30
C LEU A 151 20.22 7.09 -3.72
N GLY A 152 18.96 7.27 -4.09
CA GLY A 152 18.17 8.45 -3.78
C GLY A 152 18.48 9.61 -4.74
N LEU A 153 17.77 10.71 -4.58
CA LEU A 153 17.90 11.92 -5.39
C LEU A 153 18.94 12.87 -4.78
N PHE A 154 19.86 13.33 -5.60
CA PHE A 154 20.77 14.41 -5.23
C PHE A 154 20.08 15.75 -5.47
N LEU A 155 19.66 16.43 -4.40
CA LEU A 155 18.81 17.62 -4.47
C LEU A 155 19.29 18.70 -5.45
N LYS A 156 20.60 18.86 -5.63
CA LYS A 156 21.16 19.87 -6.53
C LYS A 156 21.21 19.42 -7.99
N ASP A 157 21.36 18.13 -8.24
CA ASP A 157 21.64 17.58 -9.56
C ASP A 157 20.35 17.04 -10.23
N ASP A 158 19.38 16.57 -9.42
CA ASP A 158 18.18 15.87 -9.88
C ASP A 158 16.90 16.73 -9.79
N LEU A 159 17.00 18.06 -9.80
CA LEU A 159 15.85 18.95 -9.64
C LEU A 159 14.72 18.68 -10.64
N SER A 160 15.04 18.38 -11.89
CA SER A 160 14.03 18.06 -12.90
C SER A 160 13.24 16.79 -12.55
N ILE A 161 13.95 15.75 -12.09
CA ILE A 161 13.34 14.47 -11.65
C ILE A 161 12.49 14.70 -10.42
N ILE A 162 12.99 15.48 -9.45
CA ILE A 162 12.26 15.82 -8.21
C ILE A 162 10.95 16.54 -8.54
N PHE A 163 10.95 17.51 -9.45
CA PHE A 163 9.74 18.22 -9.84
C PHE A 163 8.78 17.32 -10.63
N GLU A 164 9.28 16.41 -11.46
CA GLU A 164 8.46 15.47 -12.20
C GLU A 164 7.80 14.44 -11.28
N GLU A 165 8.54 13.87 -10.31
CA GLU A 165 8.01 12.96 -9.30
C GLU A 165 7.07 13.65 -8.30
N ALA A 166 7.30 14.94 -8.01
CA ALA A 166 6.42 15.71 -7.14
C ALA A 166 5.06 16.04 -7.78
N LEU A 167 4.91 15.87 -9.09
CA LEU A 167 3.64 16.04 -9.79
C LEU A 167 2.70 14.89 -9.44
N ARG A 168 1.85 15.11 -8.44
CA ARG A 168 0.80 14.16 -8.05
C ARG A 168 -0.21 13.99 -9.20
N ARG A 169 -0.28 12.79 -9.76
CA ARG A 169 -1.34 12.40 -10.70
C ARG A 169 -2.56 11.98 -9.90
N THR A 170 -3.42 12.92 -9.58
CA THR A 170 -4.56 12.70 -8.68
C THR A 170 -5.82 12.30 -9.43
N ILE A 171 -6.66 11.50 -8.74
CA ILE A 171 -8.04 11.20 -9.12
C ILE A 171 -8.92 11.97 -8.15
N SER A 172 -9.78 12.87 -8.68
CA SER A 172 -10.66 13.69 -7.85
C SER A 172 -11.76 12.84 -7.20
N THR A 173 -12.23 13.27 -6.06
CA THR A 173 -13.43 12.74 -5.40
C THR A 173 -14.68 13.47 -5.92
N PRO A 174 -15.90 12.96 -5.63
CA PRO A 174 -17.13 13.68 -6.01
C PRO A 174 -17.40 14.96 -5.19
N TRP A 175 -16.47 15.35 -4.32
CA TRP A 175 -16.64 16.46 -3.36
C TRP A 175 -15.55 17.51 -3.56
N ASP A 176 -15.90 18.63 -4.17
CA ASP A 176 -14.95 19.70 -4.50
C ASP A 176 -14.24 20.22 -3.25
N VAL A 177 -14.95 20.38 -2.12
CA VAL A 177 -14.37 20.81 -0.86
C VAL A 177 -13.26 19.88 -0.35
N ILE A 178 -13.36 18.59 -0.64
CA ILE A 178 -12.28 17.63 -0.31
C ILE A 178 -11.15 17.72 -1.34
N ASN A 179 -11.48 17.86 -2.62
CA ASN A 179 -10.47 18.02 -3.67
C ASN A 179 -9.62 19.28 -3.47
N ASP A 180 -10.23 20.38 -3.09
CA ASP A 180 -9.52 21.64 -2.77
C ASP A 180 -8.57 21.45 -1.59
N LEU A 181 -9.01 20.73 -0.55
CA LEU A 181 -8.22 20.45 0.64
C LEU A 181 -6.99 19.55 0.35
N VAL A 182 -7.14 18.60 -0.58
CA VAL A 182 -6.08 17.62 -0.91
C VAL A 182 -5.39 17.92 -2.24
N GLN A 183 -5.53 19.13 -2.77
CA GLN A 183 -4.86 19.60 -3.97
C GLN A 183 -5.23 18.81 -5.23
N GLY A 184 -6.51 18.61 -5.46
CA GLY A 184 -7.08 18.03 -6.69
C GLY A 184 -7.55 16.58 -6.57
N GLY A 185 -7.32 15.91 -5.45
CA GLY A 185 -7.74 14.51 -5.26
C GLY A 185 -6.63 13.63 -4.65
N PHE A 186 -6.71 12.33 -4.86
CA PHE A 186 -5.78 11.36 -4.29
C PHE A 186 -4.97 10.66 -5.38
N GLY A 187 -3.67 10.49 -5.13
CA GLY A 187 -2.69 9.96 -6.08
C GLY A 187 -2.12 8.60 -5.69
N GLY A 188 -1.17 8.13 -6.49
CA GLY A 188 -0.46 6.88 -6.25
C GLY A 188 0.28 6.85 -4.92
N GLY A 189 0.36 5.69 -4.29
CA GLY A 189 1.04 5.49 -3.01
C GLY A 189 0.29 6.01 -1.78
N GLU A 190 -0.92 6.55 -1.93
CA GLU A 190 -1.69 7.16 -0.84
C GLU A 190 -2.73 6.20 -0.26
N LEU A 191 -2.85 6.19 1.07
CA LEU A 191 -3.85 5.43 1.82
C LEU A 191 -4.86 6.36 2.46
N ILE A 192 -6.14 6.19 2.08
CA ILE A 192 -7.26 7.01 2.52
C ILE A 192 -8.22 6.18 3.38
N VAL A 193 -8.62 6.71 4.54
CA VAL A 193 -9.48 6.00 5.50
C VAL A 193 -10.73 6.81 5.81
N PHE A 194 -11.89 6.23 5.51
CA PHE A 194 -13.19 6.73 5.95
C PHE A 194 -13.60 6.09 7.27
N VAL A 195 -13.91 6.91 8.27
CA VAL A 195 -14.32 6.44 9.59
C VAL A 195 -15.77 6.76 9.85
N ALA A 196 -16.58 5.77 10.23
CA ALA A 196 -17.97 6.02 10.65
C ALA A 196 -18.47 4.92 11.59
N GLY A 197 -19.48 5.25 12.36
CA GLY A 197 -20.21 4.26 13.16
C GLY A 197 -20.96 3.22 12.30
N PRO A 198 -21.54 2.19 12.93
CA PRO A 198 -22.41 1.23 12.22
C PRO A 198 -23.59 1.95 11.53
N GLY A 199 -23.83 1.61 10.25
CA GLY A 199 -24.85 2.26 9.44
C GLY A 199 -24.58 3.76 9.17
N GLY A 200 -23.36 4.24 9.43
CA GLY A 200 -22.98 5.64 9.24
C GLY A 200 -22.77 6.06 7.78
N GLY A 201 -22.55 5.11 6.86
CA GLY A 201 -22.38 5.41 5.44
C GLY A 201 -20.99 5.07 4.86
N LYS A 202 -20.15 4.30 5.56
CA LYS A 202 -18.80 3.90 5.12
C LYS A 202 -18.76 3.36 3.69
N SER A 203 -19.47 2.25 3.46
CA SER A 203 -19.53 1.60 2.13
C SER A 203 -20.11 2.52 1.06
N MET A 204 -21.07 3.40 1.46
CA MET A 204 -21.65 4.36 0.54
C MET A 204 -20.63 5.42 0.14
N SER A 205 -19.78 5.89 1.06
CA SER A 205 -18.67 6.79 0.76
C SER A 205 -17.69 6.19 -0.24
N LEU A 206 -17.32 4.92 -0.05
CA LEU A 206 -16.47 4.19 -0.98
C LEU A 206 -17.12 4.04 -2.37
N VAL A 207 -18.43 3.73 -2.43
CA VAL A 207 -19.18 3.67 -3.70
C VAL A 207 -19.16 5.02 -4.43
N ASN A 208 -19.34 6.15 -3.70
CA ASN A 208 -19.30 7.49 -4.29
C ASN A 208 -17.95 7.80 -4.94
N VAL A 209 -16.85 7.51 -4.24
CA VAL A 209 -15.48 7.72 -4.77
C VAL A 209 -15.24 6.84 -6.00
N ALA A 210 -15.56 5.55 -5.92
CA ALA A 210 -15.36 4.61 -7.01
C ALA A 210 -16.18 4.96 -8.25
N ALA A 211 -17.46 5.29 -8.07
CA ALA A 211 -18.35 5.71 -9.17
C ALA A 211 -17.88 7.02 -9.83
N HIS A 212 -17.35 7.96 -9.03
CA HIS A 212 -16.80 9.20 -9.57
C HIS A 212 -15.51 8.94 -10.37
N ALA A 213 -14.65 8.05 -9.90
CA ALA A 213 -13.46 7.62 -10.64
C ALA A 213 -13.84 6.98 -11.99
N MET A 214 -14.87 6.12 -12.03
CA MET A 214 -15.38 5.56 -13.28
C MET A 214 -15.85 6.64 -14.26
N LYS A 215 -16.51 7.70 -13.79
CA LYS A 215 -16.91 8.84 -14.65
C LYS A 215 -15.73 9.59 -15.26
N GLN A 216 -14.57 9.53 -14.61
CA GLN A 216 -13.31 10.10 -15.10
C GLN A 216 -12.54 9.14 -16.03
N GLY A 217 -13.11 8.01 -16.43
CA GLY A 217 -12.45 7.00 -17.26
C GLY A 217 -11.45 6.11 -16.50
N LYS A 218 -11.56 6.06 -15.17
CA LYS A 218 -10.66 5.26 -14.33
C LYS A 218 -11.18 3.86 -14.10
N ASN A 219 -10.26 2.89 -14.10
CA ASN A 219 -10.54 1.51 -13.80
C ASN A 219 -10.35 1.23 -12.30
N VAL A 220 -11.38 0.70 -11.68
CA VAL A 220 -11.47 0.53 -10.23
C VAL A 220 -11.52 -0.94 -9.84
N ILE A 221 -10.81 -1.31 -8.78
CA ILE A 221 -11.02 -2.60 -8.11
C ILE A 221 -11.68 -2.35 -6.77
N TYR A 222 -12.82 -2.97 -6.54
CA TYR A 222 -13.58 -2.86 -5.30
C TYR A 222 -13.67 -4.22 -4.61
N TYR A 223 -12.99 -4.36 -3.48
CA TYR A 223 -13.10 -5.53 -2.61
C TYR A 223 -14.15 -5.29 -1.55
N THR A 224 -15.13 -6.19 -1.45
CA THR A 224 -16.12 -6.17 -0.37
C THR A 224 -15.93 -7.39 0.54
N LEU A 225 -15.82 -7.12 1.86
CA LEU A 225 -15.60 -8.12 2.91
C LEU A 225 -16.81 -8.25 3.84
N GLU A 226 -17.79 -7.34 3.73
CA GLU A 226 -19.00 -7.29 4.55
C GLU A 226 -20.23 -7.67 3.73
N LEU A 227 -20.38 -7.15 2.53
CA LEU A 227 -21.57 -7.32 1.69
C LEU A 227 -21.29 -8.22 0.48
N LYS A 228 -22.26 -9.01 0.08
CA LYS A 228 -22.19 -9.74 -1.19
C LYS A 228 -22.04 -8.78 -2.36
N ARG A 229 -21.23 -9.19 -3.36
CA ARG A 229 -20.93 -8.39 -4.56
C ARG A 229 -22.18 -7.84 -5.28
N ALA A 230 -23.28 -8.60 -5.30
CA ALA A 230 -24.53 -8.16 -5.94
C ALA A 230 -25.12 -6.91 -5.25
N TYR A 231 -25.10 -6.84 -3.91
CA TYR A 231 -25.61 -5.66 -3.18
C TYR A 231 -24.74 -4.44 -3.42
N VAL A 232 -23.43 -4.61 -3.52
CA VAL A 232 -22.53 -3.51 -3.87
C VAL A 232 -22.78 -3.05 -5.30
N ALA A 233 -22.91 -3.98 -6.26
CA ALA A 233 -23.23 -3.68 -7.65
C ALA A 233 -24.56 -2.90 -7.78
N MET A 234 -25.61 -3.29 -7.05
CA MET A 234 -26.89 -2.56 -7.05
C MET A 234 -26.74 -1.12 -6.54
N ARG A 235 -25.85 -0.85 -5.59
CA ARG A 235 -25.56 0.53 -5.14
C ARG A 235 -24.92 1.36 -6.25
N PHE A 236 -24.01 0.79 -7.05
CA PHE A 236 -23.45 1.44 -8.22
C PHE A 236 -24.55 1.73 -9.26
N CYS A 237 -25.41 0.76 -9.54
CA CYS A 237 -26.55 0.96 -10.44
C CYS A 237 -27.44 2.13 -9.96
N SER A 238 -27.81 2.15 -8.68
CA SER A 238 -28.60 3.27 -8.10
C SER A 238 -27.87 4.60 -8.15
N TYR A 239 -26.56 4.61 -7.93
CA TYR A 239 -25.75 5.84 -8.00
C TYR A 239 -25.75 6.43 -9.41
N PHE A 240 -25.57 5.62 -10.45
CA PHE A 240 -25.50 6.09 -11.83
C PHE A 240 -26.87 6.46 -12.40
N THR A 241 -27.89 5.66 -12.14
CA THR A 241 -29.23 5.83 -12.72
C THR A 241 -30.11 6.80 -11.92
N GLY A 242 -29.87 6.96 -10.61
CA GLY A 242 -30.77 7.65 -9.71
C GLY A 242 -32.03 6.83 -9.35
N ILE A 243 -32.16 5.59 -9.83
CA ILE A 243 -33.24 4.68 -9.54
C ILE A 243 -32.99 4.01 -8.19
N GLN A 244 -34.02 3.90 -7.35
CA GLN A 244 -33.87 3.19 -6.07
C GLN A 244 -33.60 1.70 -6.28
N THR A 245 -32.86 1.10 -5.35
CA THR A 245 -32.38 -0.29 -5.46
C THR A 245 -33.50 -1.30 -5.67
N SER A 246 -34.70 -1.09 -5.08
CA SER A 246 -35.90 -1.95 -5.25
C SER A 246 -36.44 -1.99 -6.67
N ASP A 247 -36.26 -0.92 -7.43
CA ASP A 247 -36.89 -0.74 -8.75
C ASP A 247 -35.93 -1.03 -9.91
N LEU A 248 -34.63 -1.20 -9.63
CA LEU A 248 -33.62 -1.45 -10.66
C LEU A 248 -33.97 -2.61 -11.59
N GLN A 249 -34.60 -3.65 -11.06
CA GLN A 249 -34.97 -4.85 -11.83
C GLN A 249 -35.99 -4.50 -12.95
N HIS A 250 -36.84 -3.52 -12.73
CA HIS A 250 -37.83 -3.05 -13.72
C HIS A 250 -37.24 -2.15 -14.80
N HIS A 251 -35.99 -1.67 -14.60
CA HIS A 251 -35.30 -0.73 -15.46
C HIS A 251 -33.97 -1.28 -16.02
N MET A 252 -33.88 -2.61 -16.20
CA MET A 252 -32.63 -3.29 -16.59
C MET A 252 -32.00 -2.71 -17.88
N ASN A 253 -32.81 -2.35 -18.87
CA ASN A 253 -32.31 -1.80 -20.14
C ASN A 253 -31.64 -0.44 -19.91
N ASP A 254 -32.30 0.47 -19.16
CA ASP A 254 -31.79 1.79 -18.85
C ASP A 254 -30.49 1.67 -18.01
N VAL A 255 -30.48 0.77 -17.02
CA VAL A 255 -29.31 0.48 -16.20
C VAL A 255 -28.14 0.01 -17.06
N THR A 256 -28.40 -0.93 -17.98
CA THR A 256 -27.35 -1.49 -18.85
C THR A 256 -26.78 -0.41 -19.78
N GLN A 257 -27.63 0.41 -20.37
CA GLN A 257 -27.21 1.50 -21.24
C GLN A 257 -26.34 2.51 -20.47
N ILE A 258 -26.82 3.02 -19.33
CA ILE A 258 -26.12 4.01 -18.52
C ILE A 258 -24.77 3.50 -18.03
N LEU A 259 -24.67 2.21 -17.67
CA LEU A 259 -23.40 1.62 -17.24
C LEU A 259 -22.42 1.41 -18.40
N ASN A 260 -22.91 1.02 -19.58
CA ASN A 260 -22.07 0.86 -20.78
C ASN A 260 -21.53 2.23 -21.28
N ASP A 261 -22.25 3.32 -21.02
CA ASP A 261 -21.83 4.67 -21.38
C ASP A 261 -20.75 5.24 -20.43
N GLN A 262 -20.43 4.54 -19.32
CA GLN A 262 -19.36 5.00 -18.43
C GLN A 262 -18.00 4.78 -19.08
N PRO A 263 -17.10 5.79 -19.10
CA PRO A 263 -15.78 5.65 -19.73
C PRO A 263 -14.80 4.75 -18.97
N GLY A 264 -14.98 4.60 -17.66
CA GLY A 264 -14.19 3.72 -16.80
C GLY A 264 -14.90 2.42 -16.47
N ASN A 265 -14.17 1.47 -15.87
CA ASN A 265 -14.69 0.16 -15.54
C ASN A 265 -14.45 -0.20 -14.06
N ILE A 266 -15.18 -1.17 -13.53
CA ILE A 266 -15.04 -1.64 -12.15
C ILE A 266 -15.10 -3.16 -12.04
N VAL A 267 -14.16 -3.72 -11.27
CA VAL A 267 -14.19 -5.12 -10.84
C VAL A 267 -14.63 -5.18 -9.38
N ILE A 268 -15.75 -5.83 -9.08
CA ILE A 268 -16.27 -6.03 -7.72
C ILE A 268 -15.99 -7.48 -7.31
N LYS A 269 -15.10 -7.65 -6.33
CA LYS A 269 -14.74 -8.96 -5.78
C LYS A 269 -15.19 -9.07 -4.33
N HIS A 270 -15.90 -10.15 -4.02
CA HIS A 270 -16.31 -10.48 -2.65
C HIS A 270 -15.39 -11.56 -2.08
N TYR A 271 -15.01 -11.38 -0.82
CA TYR A 271 -14.45 -12.40 0.03
C TYR A 271 -15.23 -12.44 1.34
N ASP A 272 -15.43 -13.62 1.91
CA ASP A 272 -16.06 -13.74 3.23
C ASP A 272 -15.15 -13.13 4.31
N SER A 273 -15.77 -12.52 5.33
CA SER A 273 -15.03 -11.89 6.44
C SER A 273 -14.03 -12.85 7.08
N GLY A 274 -12.80 -12.43 7.25
CA GLY A 274 -11.74 -13.20 7.87
C GLY A 274 -11.15 -14.34 7.01
N THR A 275 -11.52 -14.45 5.72
CA THR A 275 -10.96 -15.49 4.83
C THR A 275 -9.83 -14.96 3.94
N ALA A 276 -9.90 -13.70 3.53
CA ALA A 276 -8.89 -13.09 2.68
C ALA A 276 -7.83 -12.36 3.50
N THR A 277 -6.57 -12.53 3.15
CA THR A 277 -5.43 -11.74 3.63
C THR A 277 -5.10 -10.64 2.63
N LEU A 278 -4.24 -9.69 3.01
CA LEU A 278 -3.71 -8.70 2.08
C LEU A 278 -2.94 -9.35 0.93
N SER A 279 -2.27 -10.49 1.18
CA SER A 279 -1.61 -11.30 0.17
C SER A 279 -2.58 -11.89 -0.85
N THR A 280 -3.77 -12.30 -0.39
CA THR A 280 -4.85 -12.77 -1.29
C THR A 280 -5.31 -11.66 -2.23
N ILE A 281 -5.46 -10.43 -1.70
CA ILE A 281 -5.81 -9.25 -2.50
C ILE A 281 -4.70 -8.94 -3.50
N ASP A 282 -3.45 -8.92 -3.06
CA ASP A 282 -2.26 -8.68 -3.89
C ASP A 282 -2.20 -9.66 -5.08
N SER A 283 -2.40 -10.96 -4.82
CA SER A 283 -2.40 -11.99 -5.86
C SER A 283 -3.52 -11.78 -6.89
N HIS A 284 -4.72 -11.37 -6.44
CA HIS A 284 -5.84 -11.09 -7.34
C HIS A 284 -5.60 -9.84 -8.20
N ILE A 285 -4.98 -8.79 -7.63
CA ILE A 285 -4.59 -7.59 -8.39
C ILE A 285 -3.59 -7.96 -9.49
N GLN A 286 -2.57 -8.77 -9.16
CA GLN A 286 -1.58 -9.23 -10.14
C GLN A 286 -2.21 -10.06 -11.25
N GLN A 287 -3.17 -10.94 -10.92
CA GLN A 287 -3.91 -11.70 -11.92
C GLN A 287 -4.69 -10.77 -12.85
N LEU A 288 -5.43 -9.80 -12.34
CA LEU A 288 -6.18 -8.83 -13.15
C LEU A 288 -5.26 -8.04 -14.09
N ILE A 289 -4.08 -7.62 -13.59
CA ILE A 289 -3.08 -6.91 -14.42
C ILE A 289 -2.55 -7.83 -15.53
N THR A 290 -2.27 -9.10 -15.22
CA THR A 290 -1.83 -10.10 -16.19
C THR A 290 -2.89 -10.35 -17.26
N ASP A 291 -4.17 -10.34 -16.87
CA ASP A 291 -5.32 -10.50 -17.77
C ASP A 291 -5.62 -9.20 -18.56
N GLY A 292 -4.80 -8.15 -18.42
CA GLY A 292 -4.89 -6.91 -19.19
C GLY A 292 -5.73 -5.81 -18.55
N PHE A 293 -6.28 -6.00 -17.35
CA PHE A 293 -6.96 -4.94 -16.61
C PHE A 293 -5.94 -4.02 -15.96
N LYS A 294 -5.97 -2.73 -16.30
CA LYS A 294 -5.08 -1.71 -15.74
C LYS A 294 -5.83 -0.91 -14.68
N PRO A 295 -5.69 -1.24 -13.39
CA PRO A 295 -6.37 -0.50 -12.33
C PRO A 295 -5.74 0.89 -12.14
N ASP A 296 -6.59 1.86 -11.81
CA ASP A 296 -6.20 3.22 -11.41
C ASP A 296 -6.48 3.47 -9.92
N MET A 297 -7.34 2.68 -9.28
CA MET A 297 -7.77 2.86 -7.88
C MET A 297 -8.18 1.52 -7.26
N ILE A 298 -7.89 1.35 -5.99
CA ILE A 298 -8.26 0.15 -5.21
C ILE A 298 -9.11 0.59 -4.02
N LEU A 299 -10.22 -0.12 -3.78
CA LEU A 299 -11.08 0.08 -2.60
C LEU A 299 -11.23 -1.23 -1.83
N ILE A 300 -11.17 -1.16 -0.50
CA ILE A 300 -11.32 -2.31 0.40
C ILE A 300 -12.39 -1.97 1.44
N ASP A 301 -13.55 -2.61 1.36
CA ASP A 301 -14.73 -2.35 2.20
C ASP A 301 -14.97 -3.56 3.15
N TYR A 302 -14.46 -3.53 4.39
CA TYR A 302 -13.46 -2.62 4.96
C TYR A 302 -12.29 -3.44 5.54
N ALA A 303 -11.13 -2.83 5.64
CA ALA A 303 -9.87 -3.52 5.92
C ALA A 303 -9.83 -4.27 7.25
N ASP A 304 -10.53 -3.78 8.30
CA ASP A 304 -10.54 -4.44 9.62
C ASP A 304 -11.18 -5.86 9.59
N LEU A 305 -11.79 -6.27 8.46
CA LEU A 305 -12.34 -7.61 8.22
C LEU A 305 -11.38 -8.58 7.49
N LEU A 306 -10.21 -8.10 7.09
CA LEU A 306 -9.18 -8.96 6.53
C LEU A 306 -8.63 -9.91 7.60
N SER A 307 -8.29 -11.12 7.17
CA SER A 307 -7.57 -12.06 8.01
C SER A 307 -6.14 -11.58 8.20
N ILE A 308 -5.70 -11.51 9.45
CA ILE A 308 -4.33 -11.19 9.81
C ILE A 308 -3.68 -12.47 10.31
N GLU A 309 -2.56 -12.87 9.71
CA GLU A 309 -1.75 -13.96 10.24
C GLU A 309 -1.16 -13.50 11.59
N ARG A 310 -1.78 -13.95 12.67
CA ARG A 310 -1.37 -13.56 14.02
C ARG A 310 -0.03 -14.19 14.36
N ASP A 311 0.98 -13.39 14.54
CA ASP A 311 2.16 -13.80 15.31
C ASP A 311 1.77 -13.74 16.79
N LYS A 312 1.86 -14.88 17.51
CA LYS A 312 1.49 -15.00 18.94
C LYS A 312 2.22 -14.02 19.87
N LYS A 313 3.18 -13.26 19.35
CA LYS A 313 3.99 -12.28 20.08
C LYS A 313 3.38 -10.87 20.12
N PHE A 314 2.41 -10.54 19.25
CA PHE A 314 1.85 -9.19 19.15
C PHE A 314 0.43 -9.11 19.69
N ARG A 315 0.02 -7.92 20.12
CA ARG A 315 -1.36 -7.63 20.51
C ARG A 315 -2.22 -7.41 19.26
N ALA A 316 -3.50 -7.67 19.34
CA ALA A 316 -4.43 -7.54 18.21
C ALA A 316 -4.51 -6.11 17.62
N ASP A 317 -4.25 -5.08 18.42
CA ASP A 317 -4.17 -3.68 18.01
C ASP A 317 -2.90 -3.38 17.17
N GLN A 318 -1.76 -3.97 17.53
CA GLN A 318 -0.51 -3.89 16.77
C GLN A 318 -0.62 -4.62 15.42
N ASP A 319 -1.30 -5.77 15.38
CA ASP A 319 -1.54 -6.52 14.15
C ASP A 319 -2.37 -5.69 13.15
N LEU A 320 -3.39 -4.96 13.64
CA LEU A 320 -4.17 -4.03 12.81
C LEU A 320 -3.33 -2.84 12.32
N GLY A 321 -2.48 -2.26 13.18
CA GLY A 321 -1.54 -1.22 12.77
C GLY A 321 -0.64 -1.67 11.61
N ASN A 322 -0.06 -2.87 11.72
CA ASN A 322 0.77 -3.48 10.68
C ASN A 322 0.02 -3.71 9.37
N LEU A 323 -1.26 -4.13 9.42
CA LEU A 323 -2.10 -4.29 8.23
C LEU A 323 -2.20 -2.97 7.44
N TYR A 324 -2.38 -1.84 8.12
CA TYR A 324 -2.45 -0.53 7.45
C TYR A 324 -1.08 -0.08 6.91
N VAL A 325 0.03 -0.45 7.57
CA VAL A 325 1.39 -0.27 7.02
C VAL A 325 1.56 -1.06 5.72
N ASP A 326 1.14 -2.32 5.73
CA ASP A 326 1.25 -3.19 4.55
C ASP A 326 0.32 -2.72 3.41
N MET A 327 -0.89 -2.21 3.73
CA MET A 327 -1.79 -1.59 2.75
C MET A 327 -1.17 -0.35 2.11
N ARG A 328 -0.54 0.52 2.91
CA ARG A 328 0.16 1.68 2.37
C ARG A 328 1.37 1.27 1.52
N GLY A 329 2.08 0.21 1.93
CA GLY A 329 3.13 -0.41 1.12
C GLY A 329 2.60 -0.95 -0.22
N MET A 330 1.39 -1.53 -0.22
CA MET A 330 0.70 -1.96 -1.44
C MET A 330 0.32 -0.78 -2.34
N ALA A 331 -0.16 0.33 -1.78
CA ALA A 331 -0.44 1.55 -2.53
C ALA A 331 0.82 2.05 -3.26
N GLY A 332 1.96 2.09 -2.57
CA GLY A 332 3.26 2.43 -3.18
C GLY A 332 3.73 1.43 -4.23
N LYS A 333 3.54 0.12 -3.98
CA LYS A 333 3.93 -0.96 -4.91
C LYS A 333 3.26 -0.83 -6.28
N TYR A 334 1.96 -0.47 -6.29
CA TYR A 334 1.17 -0.35 -7.52
C TYR A 334 1.09 1.09 -8.04
N ASP A 335 1.60 2.07 -7.28
CA ASP A 335 1.45 3.50 -7.53
C ASP A 335 -0.03 3.89 -7.73
N LEU A 336 -0.91 3.38 -6.85
CA LEU A 336 -2.35 3.60 -6.88
C LEU A 336 -2.86 4.10 -5.52
N PRO A 337 -3.88 4.99 -5.49
CA PRO A 337 -4.58 5.32 -4.27
C PRO A 337 -5.39 4.13 -3.75
N ILE A 338 -5.25 3.83 -2.46
CA ILE A 338 -6.05 2.81 -1.78
C ILE A 338 -7.01 3.50 -0.81
N PHE A 339 -8.30 3.22 -0.99
CA PHE A 339 -9.35 3.66 -0.09
C PHE A 339 -9.84 2.50 0.78
N THR A 340 -9.99 2.74 2.05
CA THR A 340 -10.65 1.80 2.95
C THR A 340 -11.53 2.51 3.97
N ALA A 341 -12.22 1.72 4.77
CA ALA A 341 -13.02 2.22 5.87
C ALA A 341 -12.59 1.58 7.19
N SER A 342 -12.90 2.25 8.28
CA SER A 342 -12.73 1.77 9.64
C SER A 342 -13.94 2.11 10.49
N GLN A 343 -14.23 1.26 11.47
CA GLN A 343 -15.38 1.46 12.33
C GLN A 343 -15.04 2.34 13.54
N ALA A 344 -15.91 3.32 13.83
CA ALA A 344 -15.84 4.11 15.04
C ALA A 344 -16.42 3.33 16.24
N ASN A 345 -15.96 3.64 17.45
CA ASN A 345 -16.47 3.08 18.70
C ASN A 345 -17.95 3.42 18.91
N ARG A 346 -18.67 2.58 19.66
CA ARG A 346 -20.10 2.82 19.98
C ARG A 346 -20.34 4.12 20.70
N SER A 347 -19.38 4.60 21.50
CA SER A 347 -19.46 5.89 22.21
C SER A 347 -19.57 7.11 21.30
N SER A 348 -19.25 6.98 20.01
CA SER A 348 -19.32 8.05 19.03
C SER A 348 -20.71 8.20 18.36
N ALA A 349 -21.67 7.31 18.64
CA ALA A 349 -22.93 7.19 17.90
C ALA A 349 -23.80 8.46 17.92
N GLU A 350 -23.79 9.23 19.00
CA GLU A 350 -24.59 10.45 19.19
C GLU A 350 -23.72 11.71 19.28
N GLN A 351 -22.49 11.64 18.76
CA GLN A 351 -21.58 12.79 18.74
C GLN A 351 -21.70 13.59 17.46
N ASP A 352 -21.45 14.90 17.54
CA ASP A 352 -21.44 15.79 16.40
C ASP A 352 -20.24 15.55 15.49
N VAL A 353 -19.11 15.14 16.07
CA VAL A 353 -17.85 14.88 15.40
C VAL A 353 -17.23 13.60 15.99
N ILE A 354 -16.64 12.76 15.15
CA ILE A 354 -15.88 11.60 15.58
C ILE A 354 -14.41 11.96 15.48
N HIS A 355 -13.74 12.03 16.64
CA HIS A 355 -12.31 12.31 16.73
C HIS A 355 -11.47 11.03 16.69
N GLY A 356 -10.15 11.16 16.42
CA GLY A 356 -9.24 10.04 16.28
C GLY A 356 -9.23 9.04 17.46
N GLY A 357 -9.37 9.52 18.69
CA GLY A 357 -9.44 8.66 19.89
C GLY A 357 -10.72 7.80 20.01
N GLN A 358 -11.70 8.01 19.14
CA GLN A 358 -12.98 7.28 19.13
C GLN A 358 -13.05 6.20 18.04
N ILE A 359 -11.91 5.80 17.49
CA ILE A 359 -11.83 4.79 16.45
C ILE A 359 -11.60 3.41 17.08
N ALA A 360 -12.36 2.43 16.61
CA ALA A 360 -12.30 1.07 17.13
C ALA A 360 -10.93 0.44 16.86
N SER A 361 -10.42 -0.25 17.86
CA SER A 361 -9.30 -1.20 17.80
C SER A 361 -7.89 -0.67 17.61
N SER A 362 -7.62 0.55 17.19
CA SER A 362 -6.27 1.16 17.25
C SER A 362 -6.21 2.57 16.65
N TYR A 363 -5.63 3.53 17.36
CA TYR A 363 -5.26 4.82 16.81
C TYR A 363 -4.06 4.71 15.85
N GLU A 364 -3.22 3.68 16.03
CA GLU A 364 -1.99 3.46 15.23
C GLU A 364 -2.28 3.31 13.74
N LYS A 365 -3.40 2.66 13.36
CA LYS A 365 -3.81 2.52 11.97
C LYS A 365 -4.03 3.86 11.26
N LEU A 366 -4.45 4.91 11.99
CA LEU A 366 -4.65 6.24 11.43
C LEU A 366 -3.33 6.98 11.22
N MET A 367 -2.32 6.68 12.04
CA MET A 367 -1.02 7.32 11.94
C MET A 367 -0.33 7.01 10.61
N VAL A 368 -0.60 5.85 10.05
CA VAL A 368 -0.03 5.40 8.76
C VAL A 368 -0.72 6.04 7.57
N ALA A 369 -2.05 6.23 7.62
CA ALA A 369 -2.84 6.77 6.54
C ALA A 369 -2.39 8.21 6.15
N ASP A 370 -2.54 8.56 4.88
CA ASP A 370 -2.21 9.88 4.36
C ASP A 370 -3.36 10.87 4.54
N PHE A 371 -4.60 10.37 4.50
CA PHE A 371 -5.80 11.15 4.76
C PHE A 371 -6.82 10.32 5.55
N VAL A 372 -7.38 10.90 6.60
CA VAL A 372 -8.41 10.28 7.43
C VAL A 372 -9.56 11.27 7.64
N ILE A 373 -10.75 10.84 7.28
CA ILE A 373 -11.97 11.65 7.47
C ILE A 373 -13.05 10.81 8.13
N SER A 374 -13.72 11.37 9.12
CA SER A 374 -14.83 10.73 9.81
C SER A 374 -16.18 11.30 9.38
N LEU A 375 -17.19 10.44 9.40
CA LEU A 375 -18.59 10.80 9.17
C LEU A 375 -19.39 10.54 10.43
N ALA A 376 -19.81 11.61 11.10
CA ALA A 376 -20.71 11.58 12.25
C ALA A 376 -22.16 11.72 11.79
N ARG A 377 -23.01 10.79 12.26
CA ARG A 377 -24.45 10.80 12.02
C ARG A 377 -25.19 10.33 13.26
N LYS A 378 -25.83 11.26 13.95
CA LYS A 378 -26.76 10.97 15.04
C LYS A 378 -28.02 10.25 14.52
N THR A 379 -28.83 9.71 15.40
CA THR A 379 -30.11 9.13 15.00
C THR A 379 -31.00 10.13 14.23
N THR A 380 -31.00 11.40 14.66
CA THR A 380 -31.69 12.49 13.98
C THR A 380 -31.16 12.74 12.57
N ASP A 381 -29.85 12.75 12.39
CA ASP A 381 -29.20 12.91 11.08
C ASP A 381 -29.52 11.74 10.12
N LYS A 382 -29.61 10.52 10.63
CA LYS A 382 -29.98 9.36 9.81
C LYS A 382 -31.39 9.48 9.24
N ILE A 383 -32.33 10.00 10.02
CA ILE A 383 -33.73 10.25 9.60
C ILE A 383 -33.76 11.40 8.59
N ALA A 384 -33.03 12.49 8.85
CA ALA A 384 -33.00 13.69 8.01
C ALA A 384 -32.17 13.54 6.73
N GLY A 385 -31.39 12.45 6.59
CA GLY A 385 -30.46 12.29 5.48
C GLY A 385 -29.26 13.26 5.54
N THR A 386 -28.84 13.67 6.73
CA THR A 386 -27.72 14.60 6.94
C THR A 386 -26.54 13.93 7.63
N GLY A 387 -25.43 14.65 7.75
CA GLY A 387 -24.25 14.21 8.48
C GLY A 387 -23.17 15.28 8.54
N ARG A 388 -22.12 15.04 9.29
CA ARG A 388 -20.96 15.92 9.42
C ARG A 388 -19.69 15.14 9.13
N TRP A 389 -18.93 15.64 8.19
CA TRP A 389 -17.62 15.11 7.84
C TRP A 389 -16.55 15.91 8.56
N HIS A 390 -15.62 15.21 9.23
CA HIS A 390 -14.54 15.84 9.97
C HIS A 390 -13.19 15.25 9.56
N VAL A 391 -12.28 16.11 9.13
CA VAL A 391 -10.92 15.71 8.75
C VAL A 391 -10.10 15.47 10.01
N ILE A 392 -9.82 14.22 10.29
CA ILE A 392 -9.01 13.80 11.45
C ILE A 392 -7.53 14.00 11.17
N LYS A 393 -7.09 13.74 9.92
CA LYS A 393 -5.71 13.84 9.49
C LYS A 393 -5.63 14.15 8.00
N SER A 394 -4.72 15.04 7.64
CA SER A 394 -4.35 15.32 6.26
C SER A 394 -2.84 15.52 6.15
N ARG A 395 -2.20 14.89 5.14
CA ARG A 395 -0.80 15.18 4.76
C ARG A 395 -0.71 16.24 3.66
N PHE A 396 -1.84 16.65 3.08
CA PHE A 396 -1.90 17.50 1.89
C PHE A 396 -2.35 18.92 2.18
N GLY A 397 -2.94 19.14 3.35
CA GLY A 397 -3.49 20.42 3.77
C GLY A 397 -3.90 20.40 5.24
N PRO A 398 -4.66 21.39 5.71
CA PRO A 398 -5.10 21.47 7.10
C PRO A 398 -6.01 20.31 7.50
N ASP A 399 -5.95 19.91 8.74
CA ASP A 399 -6.88 18.98 9.40
C ASP A 399 -7.78 19.73 10.42
N GLY A 400 -8.66 19.01 11.12
CA GLY A 400 -9.59 19.58 12.08
C GLY A 400 -10.81 20.26 11.47
N LEU A 401 -10.93 20.33 10.15
CA LEU A 401 -12.06 20.96 9.45
C LEU A 401 -13.29 20.05 9.49
N THR A 402 -14.48 20.66 9.59
CA THR A 402 -15.77 19.97 9.60
C THR A 402 -16.69 20.50 8.54
N PHE A 403 -17.31 19.62 7.78
CA PHE A 403 -18.16 19.93 6.63
C PHE A 403 -19.56 19.33 6.80
N PRO A 404 -20.63 20.10 6.57
CA PRO A 404 -21.99 19.57 6.53
C PRO A 404 -22.20 18.73 5.27
N SER A 405 -23.10 17.75 5.35
CA SER A 405 -23.43 16.88 4.23
C SER A 405 -24.90 16.51 4.15
N LYS A 406 -25.35 16.20 2.93
CA LYS A 406 -26.61 15.54 2.63
C LYS A 406 -26.34 14.16 2.04
N MET A 407 -27.17 13.20 2.41
CA MET A 407 -27.03 11.81 1.98
C MET A 407 -28.37 11.30 1.49
N ASN A 408 -28.42 10.91 0.21
CA ASN A 408 -29.57 10.23 -0.35
C ASN A 408 -29.33 8.72 -0.29
N MET A 409 -29.94 8.04 0.70
CA MET A 409 -29.78 6.60 0.89
C MET A 409 -30.41 5.77 -0.23
N THR A 410 -31.44 6.31 -0.91
CA THR A 410 -32.15 5.64 -2.00
C THR A 410 -31.32 5.55 -3.27
N THR A 411 -30.63 6.65 -3.61
CA THR A 411 -29.78 6.74 -4.80
C THR A 411 -28.28 6.58 -4.48
N CYS A 412 -27.95 6.28 -3.23
CA CYS A 412 -26.55 6.10 -2.75
C CYS A 412 -25.65 7.32 -3.00
N LYS A 413 -26.18 8.55 -3.04
CA LYS A 413 -25.41 9.78 -3.28
C LYS A 413 -25.12 10.52 -1.99
N ILE A 414 -23.89 11.02 -1.89
CA ILE A 414 -23.41 11.85 -0.78
C ILE A 414 -22.94 13.19 -1.35
N PHE A 415 -23.39 14.28 -0.73
CA PHE A 415 -22.99 15.65 -1.05
C PHE A 415 -22.33 16.25 0.19
N ILE A 416 -21.10 16.74 0.07
CA ILE A 416 -20.36 17.43 1.13
C ILE A 416 -20.22 18.89 0.70
N PHE A 417 -20.53 19.81 1.61
CA PHE A 417 -20.57 21.24 1.31
C PHE A 417 -19.51 21.98 2.13
N ASN A 418 -18.99 23.06 1.57
CA ASN A 418 -18.24 24.02 2.38
C ASN A 418 -19.22 24.76 3.31
N GLY A 419 -18.93 24.77 4.62
CA GLY A 419 -19.80 25.39 5.63
C GLY A 419 -20.02 26.89 5.43
N ASP A 420 -19.11 27.57 4.73
CA ASP A 420 -19.20 29.01 4.47
C ASP A 420 -20.08 29.37 3.27
N THR A 421 -20.36 28.40 2.40
CA THR A 421 -21.27 28.63 1.24
C THR A 421 -22.75 28.70 1.67
N GLU A 422 -23.59 29.32 0.85
CA GLU A 422 -25.03 29.36 1.12
C GLU A 422 -25.64 27.96 1.17
N GLU A 423 -25.19 27.03 0.31
CA GLU A 423 -25.63 25.63 0.30
C GLU A 423 -25.21 24.87 1.58
N GLY A 424 -24.00 25.12 2.07
CA GLY A 424 -23.52 24.56 3.32
C GLY A 424 -24.22 25.08 4.55
N LYS A 425 -24.50 26.39 4.59
CA LYS A 425 -25.35 27.05 5.62
C LYS A 425 -26.77 26.52 5.61
N GLU A 426 -27.35 26.34 4.42
CA GLU A 426 -28.68 25.77 4.26
C GLU A 426 -28.74 24.31 4.71
N ALA A 427 -27.76 23.49 4.32
CA ALA A 427 -27.64 22.10 4.78
C ALA A 427 -27.54 21.99 6.31
N SER A 428 -26.76 22.88 6.94
CA SER A 428 -26.64 22.98 8.39
C SER A 428 -27.93 23.40 9.07
N LYS A 429 -28.65 24.41 8.51
CA LYS A 429 -29.94 24.86 9.02
C LYS A 429 -31.00 23.76 8.91
N GLU A 430 -31.02 23.03 7.79
CA GLU A 430 -31.97 21.94 7.56
C GLU A 430 -31.71 20.79 8.56
N ALA A 431 -30.48 20.45 8.81
CA ALA A 431 -30.08 19.45 9.83
C ALA A 431 -30.58 19.88 11.21
N ALA A 432 -30.37 21.15 11.60
CA ALA A 432 -30.80 21.68 12.90
C ALA A 432 -32.34 21.71 13.03
N ARG A 433 -33.07 22.15 11.98
CA ARG A 433 -34.55 22.13 11.96
C ARG A 433 -35.09 20.71 12.08
N SER A 434 -34.53 19.76 11.31
CA SER A 434 -34.94 18.37 11.36
C SER A 434 -34.66 17.74 12.74
N GLU A 435 -33.55 18.07 13.38
CA GLU A 435 -33.25 17.66 14.75
C GLU A 435 -34.30 18.19 15.74
N GLN A 436 -34.69 19.46 15.65
CA GLN A 436 -35.71 20.05 16.51
C GLN A 436 -37.08 19.38 16.34
N VAL A 437 -37.52 19.16 15.09
CA VAL A 437 -38.80 18.49 14.79
C VAL A 437 -38.81 17.05 15.31
N ILE A 438 -37.73 16.31 15.07
CA ILE A 438 -37.63 14.94 15.51
C ILE A 438 -37.64 14.86 17.06
N ARG A 439 -36.88 15.74 17.72
CA ARG A 439 -36.88 15.83 19.20
C ARG A 439 -38.24 16.16 19.76
N ALA A 440 -38.99 17.10 19.14
CA ALA A 440 -40.32 17.45 19.53
C ALA A 440 -41.28 16.26 19.40
N ASN A 441 -41.25 15.55 18.25
CA ASN A 441 -42.09 14.38 18.02
C ASN A 441 -41.77 13.21 18.98
N LEU A 442 -40.47 12.98 19.27
CA LEU A 442 -40.08 11.97 20.24
C LEU A 442 -40.57 12.32 21.64
N LYS A 443 -40.49 13.59 22.03
CA LYS A 443 -40.97 14.09 23.32
C LYS A 443 -42.49 13.93 23.45
N SER A 444 -43.24 14.25 22.39
CA SER A 444 -44.70 14.06 22.35
C SER A 444 -45.07 12.57 22.49
N LYS A 445 -44.45 11.68 21.70
CA LYS A 445 -44.68 10.24 21.79
C LYS A 445 -44.31 9.66 23.16
N PHE A 446 -43.24 10.14 23.76
CA PHE A 446 -42.85 9.73 25.10
C PHE A 446 -43.88 10.15 26.13
N GLN A 447 -44.40 11.37 26.03
CA GLN A 447 -45.45 11.89 26.88
C GLN A 447 -46.73 11.05 26.75
N GLU A 448 -47.17 10.78 25.52
CA GLU A 448 -48.33 9.90 25.21
C GLU A 448 -48.16 8.50 25.82
N MET A 449 -46.98 7.92 25.70
CA MET A 449 -46.68 6.59 26.32
C MET A 449 -46.72 6.65 27.85
N MET A 450 -46.22 7.70 28.45
CA MET A 450 -46.26 7.89 29.89
C MET A 450 -47.70 8.10 30.41
N ASP A 451 -48.50 8.87 29.68
CA ASP A 451 -49.91 9.12 30.01
C ASP A 451 -50.77 7.86 29.81
N ALA A 452 -50.49 7.05 28.75
CA ALA A 452 -51.11 5.76 28.53
C ALA A 452 -50.74 4.74 29.68
N LYS A 453 -49.50 4.75 30.17
CA LYS A 453 -49.09 3.92 31.31
C LYS A 453 -49.77 4.37 32.61
N LYS A 454 -49.98 5.63 32.82
CA LYS A 454 -50.69 6.15 33.99
C LYS A 454 -52.18 5.81 33.96
N SER A 455 -52.80 5.77 32.79
CA SER A 455 -54.22 5.42 32.62
C SER A 455 -54.49 3.89 32.67
N SER A 456 -53.46 3.05 32.41
CA SER A 456 -53.57 1.59 32.49
C SER A 456 -53.14 0.99 33.82
N GLY A 457 -52.73 1.81 34.79
CA GLY A 457 -52.27 1.41 36.11
C GLY A 457 -53.23 1.77 37.28
N ASN A 458 -54.54 2.04 36.93
CA ASN A 458 -55.64 2.14 37.92
C ASN A 458 -56.54 0.90 37.82
#